data_14ecefd9b8550ac39a856fe892ccae23
#
_entry.id   14ecefd9b8550ac39a856fe892ccae23
#
_cell.length_a   1.000
_cell.length_b   1.000
_cell.length_c   1.000
_cell.angle_alpha   90.00
_cell.angle_beta   90.00
_cell.angle_gamma   90.00
#
_symmetry.space_group_name_H-M   'P 1'
#
loop_
_entity.id
_entity.type
_entity.pdbx_description
1 polymer ?
#
loop_
_entity_poly.entity_id
_entity_poly.type
_entity_poly.pdbx_seq_one_letter_code
_entity_poly.pdbx_strand_id
1 'polypeptide(L)'
;MTPDLAPDPLEPAKPLGGLTGPQINLFNAGIAEFNKRDEVKADGLGPRMNLDSCASCHAHPDVGGTSPPDLNPQFDFYEKNLQKTNRLPRFITKAGPVREARFKLNPDGRTPDGGVHSIFIITGLKDADGCVLQQPDFARQLRRKNVIFRIPTPVFGAGLIEQIPDQVILDNHATKRGNAYGIRGRVNIINAGHALTARENRNGNDGTIARFGWKAQNKSLLVFAGEAYNVEMGISNELFQTEREEDPKCQFKPTPNDTTKPDQTGLDVLSDIEKFSAFMRFLAPPTPSQAEPGGADSISRGKKLFVKTGCALCHAPSLRTGTSTVAALSAKEVDLYSDLALHDMGDWLADGISQGQATSREFRTAPLWGLGQRIFFLHDGRTRDLKRAIQEHRSPGSEANRVVRQFFNRLTQSQQQDVLNFLRSL
;
A
#
# COMPACT_ATOMS: atom_id res chain seq x y z
N MET A 1 -2.99 -23.09 -21.97
CA MET A 1 -3.04 -21.67 -21.54
C MET A 1 -1.61 -21.25 -21.31
N THR A 2 -1.06 -20.36 -22.12
CA THR A 2 0.22 -19.73 -21.82
C THR A 2 0.06 -18.97 -20.52
N PRO A 3 1.00 -19.10 -19.55
CA PRO A 3 0.96 -18.26 -18.36
C PRO A 3 0.95 -16.80 -18.80
N ASP A 4 0.17 -15.96 -18.10
CA ASP A 4 0.16 -14.52 -18.31
C ASP A 4 1.60 -14.02 -18.09
N LEU A 5 2.37 -13.90 -19.14
CA LEU A 5 3.71 -13.34 -19.10
C LEU A 5 3.55 -11.85 -18.77
N ALA A 6 4.13 -11.43 -17.67
CA ALA A 6 4.32 -10.02 -17.42
C ALA A 6 5.20 -9.42 -18.52
N PRO A 7 4.93 -8.20 -18.99
CA PRO A 7 5.86 -7.50 -19.87
C PRO A 7 7.25 -7.39 -19.22
N ASP A 8 8.28 -7.12 -20.02
CA ASP A 8 9.65 -6.96 -19.56
C ASP A 8 9.73 -6.08 -18.31
N PRO A 9 10.68 -6.35 -17.39
CA PRO A 9 10.77 -5.62 -16.15
C PRO A 9 10.76 -4.11 -16.39
N LEU A 10 9.97 -3.41 -15.57
CA LEU A 10 9.94 -1.96 -15.58
C LEU A 10 11.36 -1.41 -15.42
N GLU A 11 11.61 -0.27 -16.05
CA GLU A 11 12.82 0.49 -15.75
C GLU A 11 12.91 0.78 -14.24
N PRO A 12 14.13 0.86 -13.68
CA PRO A 12 14.35 1.10 -12.24
C PRO A 12 13.52 2.27 -11.70
N ALA A 13 13.24 2.27 -10.41
CA ALA A 13 12.50 3.33 -9.72
C ALA A 13 13.04 4.71 -10.13
N LYS A 14 12.27 5.44 -10.93
CA LYS A 14 12.67 6.72 -11.52
C LYS A 14 11.99 7.89 -10.84
N PRO A 15 12.66 9.05 -10.73
CA PRO A 15 11.98 10.28 -10.38
C PRO A 15 11.02 10.74 -11.50
N LEU A 16 9.99 11.48 -11.13
CA LEU A 16 9.11 12.18 -12.07
C LEU A 16 9.92 13.04 -13.03
N GLY A 17 9.55 13.03 -14.30
CA GLY A 17 10.11 13.95 -15.29
C GLY A 17 9.81 15.43 -14.95
N GLY A 18 10.79 16.31 -15.16
CA GLY A 18 10.63 17.75 -14.93
C GLY A 18 10.86 18.21 -13.49
N LEU A 19 11.48 17.39 -12.66
CA LEU A 19 11.99 17.82 -11.36
C LEU A 19 13.23 18.71 -11.51
N THR A 20 13.37 19.68 -10.61
CA THR A 20 14.58 20.52 -10.49
C THR A 20 15.72 19.74 -9.82
N GLY A 21 16.96 20.24 -9.95
CA GLY A 21 18.13 19.63 -9.29
C GLY A 21 17.94 19.38 -7.79
N PRO A 22 17.52 20.39 -6.99
CA PRO A 22 17.21 20.19 -5.57
C PRO A 22 16.14 19.12 -5.31
N GLN A 23 15.10 19.03 -6.13
CA GLN A 23 14.06 18.00 -6.01
C GLN A 23 14.58 16.60 -6.33
N ILE A 24 15.48 16.47 -7.31
CA ILE A 24 16.18 15.21 -7.62
C ILE A 24 17.08 14.81 -6.45
N ASN A 25 17.82 15.76 -5.86
CA ASN A 25 18.64 15.46 -4.68
C ASN A 25 17.81 14.98 -3.50
N LEU A 26 16.64 15.58 -3.27
CA LEU A 26 15.71 15.16 -2.23
C LEU A 26 15.11 13.77 -2.53
N PHE A 27 14.78 13.47 -3.78
CA PHE A 27 14.37 12.13 -4.22
C PHE A 27 15.48 11.09 -3.95
N ASN A 28 16.74 11.44 -4.28
CA ASN A 28 17.87 10.54 -4.08
C ASN A 28 18.16 10.29 -2.58
N ALA A 29 18.05 11.32 -1.75
CA ALA A 29 18.14 11.14 -0.29
C ALA A 29 17.00 10.24 0.24
N GLY A 30 15.80 10.42 -0.28
CA GLY A 30 14.63 9.61 0.09
C GLY A 30 14.75 8.14 -0.32
N ILE A 31 15.21 7.84 -1.54
CA ILE A 31 15.40 6.45 -1.98
C ILE A 31 16.56 5.78 -1.22
N ALA A 32 17.60 6.54 -0.87
CA ALA A 32 18.70 6.03 -0.03
C ALA A 32 18.18 5.61 1.35
N GLU A 33 17.37 6.47 1.98
CA GLU A 33 16.76 6.18 3.29
C GLU A 33 15.77 5.01 3.20
N PHE A 34 14.95 4.95 2.15
CA PHE A 34 13.98 3.88 1.93
C PHE A 34 14.63 2.50 1.76
N ASN A 35 15.87 2.47 1.22
CA ASN A 35 16.68 1.27 1.06
C ASN A 35 17.51 0.90 2.31
N LYS A 36 17.68 1.83 3.23
CA LYS A 36 18.46 1.63 4.45
C LYS A 36 17.88 0.46 5.25
N ARG A 37 18.77 -0.28 5.89
CA ARG A 37 18.41 -1.24 6.93
C ARG A 37 18.61 -0.59 8.28
N ASP A 38 17.53 -0.47 9.02
CA ASP A 38 17.56 0.15 10.34
C ASP A 38 18.08 -0.82 11.40
N GLU A 39 18.82 -0.26 12.35
CA GLU A 39 19.45 -0.98 13.47
C GLU A 39 18.77 -0.63 14.80
N VAL A 40 18.85 -1.55 15.77
CA VAL A 40 18.20 -1.41 17.08
C VAL A 40 18.66 -0.16 17.82
N LYS A 41 19.98 0.05 17.97
CA LYS A 41 20.53 1.20 18.73
C LYS A 41 20.66 2.47 17.90
N ALA A 42 21.08 2.33 16.64
CA ALA A 42 21.32 3.50 15.81
C ALA A 42 20.02 4.19 15.41
N ASP A 43 19.01 3.42 15.01
CA ASP A 43 17.79 3.95 14.43
C ASP A 43 16.55 3.80 15.33
N GLY A 44 16.59 2.87 16.28
CA GLY A 44 15.47 2.56 17.17
C GLY A 44 14.56 1.49 16.62
N LEU A 45 15.09 0.58 15.76
CA LEU A 45 14.33 -0.55 15.20
C LEU A 45 13.67 -1.38 16.31
N GLY A 46 12.40 -1.60 16.18
CA GLY A 46 11.62 -2.38 17.13
C GLY A 46 11.06 -1.55 18.31
N PRO A 47 10.80 -2.20 19.45
CA PRO A 47 11.03 -3.60 19.89
C PRO A 47 10.23 -4.68 19.14
N ARG A 48 9.18 -4.30 18.41
CA ARG A 48 8.35 -5.17 17.57
C ARG A 48 8.38 -4.67 16.13
N MET A 49 8.64 -5.55 15.18
CA MET A 49 8.82 -5.17 13.78
C MET A 49 8.29 -6.25 12.83
N ASN A 50 8.03 -5.86 11.60
CA ASN A 50 7.75 -6.78 10.49
C ASN A 50 8.99 -7.06 9.64
N LEU A 51 9.88 -6.07 9.54
CA LEU A 51 11.19 -6.15 8.89
C LEU A 51 12.03 -4.91 9.23
N ASP A 52 13.28 -4.86 8.75
CA ASP A 52 14.29 -3.83 9.04
C ASP A 52 14.50 -2.79 7.91
N SER A 53 13.67 -2.79 6.87
CA SER A 53 13.79 -1.88 5.72
C SER A 53 12.48 -1.75 4.95
N CYS A 54 12.14 -0.54 4.53
CA CYS A 54 10.98 -0.29 3.67
C CYS A 54 11.11 -1.00 2.32
N ALA A 55 12.27 -0.86 1.66
CA ALA A 55 12.52 -1.45 0.34
C ALA A 55 12.47 -2.98 0.35
N SER A 56 12.74 -3.62 1.49
CA SER A 56 12.68 -5.08 1.58
C SER A 56 11.27 -5.62 1.35
N CYS A 57 10.23 -4.90 1.80
CA CYS A 57 8.83 -5.25 1.57
C CYS A 57 8.29 -4.67 0.26
N HIS A 58 8.72 -3.45 -0.09
CA HIS A 58 8.33 -2.72 -1.30
C HIS A 58 9.38 -2.91 -2.41
N ALA A 59 9.63 -4.18 -2.82
CA ALA A 59 10.77 -4.58 -3.64
C ALA A 59 10.43 -4.89 -5.11
N HIS A 60 9.17 -5.15 -5.46
CA HIS A 60 8.83 -5.65 -6.79
C HIS A 60 7.82 -4.77 -7.53
N PRO A 61 8.06 -4.44 -8.81
CA PRO A 61 9.18 -4.85 -9.65
C PRO A 61 10.50 -4.13 -9.33
N ASP A 62 10.42 -3.04 -8.57
CA ASP A 62 11.55 -2.25 -8.09
C ASP A 62 11.20 -1.57 -6.77
N VAL A 63 12.14 -0.82 -6.18
CA VAL A 63 11.96 -0.05 -4.94
C VAL A 63 10.73 0.86 -5.03
N GLY A 64 9.87 0.77 -4.03
CA GLY A 64 8.54 1.41 -4.03
C GLY A 64 7.41 0.54 -4.57
N GLY A 65 7.70 -0.69 -4.95
CA GLY A 65 6.72 -1.67 -5.45
C GLY A 65 5.96 -2.41 -4.36
N THR A 66 5.78 -3.71 -4.55
CA THR A 66 5.07 -4.60 -3.64
C THR A 66 5.92 -5.84 -3.31
N SER A 67 5.31 -6.88 -2.79
CA SER A 67 5.99 -8.15 -2.45
C SER A 67 6.78 -8.72 -3.63
N PRO A 68 8.05 -9.12 -3.41
CA PRO A 68 8.83 -9.81 -4.43
C PRO A 68 8.29 -11.22 -4.71
N PRO A 69 8.53 -11.78 -5.93
CA PRO A 69 7.92 -13.03 -6.39
C PRO A 69 8.56 -14.30 -5.84
N ASP A 70 9.88 -14.31 -5.63
CA ASP A 70 10.67 -15.53 -5.51
C ASP A 70 11.06 -15.88 -4.08
N LEU A 71 11.47 -14.88 -3.31
CA LEU A 71 11.88 -15.03 -1.92
C LEU A 71 11.19 -13.99 -1.05
N ASN A 72 10.39 -14.45 -0.12
CA ASN A 72 9.78 -13.58 0.88
C ASN A 72 10.88 -13.05 1.83
N PRO A 73 11.10 -11.72 1.89
CA PRO A 73 12.15 -11.14 2.71
C PRO A 73 11.94 -11.36 4.22
N GLN A 74 10.71 -11.52 4.68
CA GLN A 74 10.42 -11.88 6.08
C GLN A 74 10.90 -13.31 6.40
N PHE A 75 10.74 -14.23 5.44
CA PHE A 75 11.29 -15.58 5.56
C PHE A 75 12.83 -15.55 5.60
N ASP A 76 13.45 -14.84 4.67
CA ASP A 76 14.90 -14.72 4.57
C ASP A 76 15.52 -14.06 5.82
N PHE A 77 14.90 -12.99 6.30
CA PHE A 77 15.33 -12.30 7.51
C PHE A 77 15.26 -13.21 8.76
N TYR A 78 14.17 -13.95 8.90
CA TYR A 78 14.02 -14.93 9.97
C TYR A 78 15.13 -15.99 9.92
N GLU A 79 15.36 -16.59 8.75
CA GLU A 79 16.38 -17.63 8.58
C GLU A 79 17.80 -17.14 8.93
N LYS A 80 18.11 -15.89 8.59
CA LYS A 80 19.44 -15.32 8.82
C LYS A 80 19.66 -14.81 10.23
N ASN A 81 18.63 -14.26 10.88
CA ASN A 81 18.81 -13.44 12.07
C ASN A 81 18.04 -13.92 13.32
N LEU A 82 16.93 -14.64 13.15
CA LEU A 82 15.96 -14.80 14.23
C LEU A 82 15.61 -16.24 14.63
N GLN A 83 16.11 -17.26 13.94
CA GLN A 83 15.74 -18.68 14.18
C GLN A 83 15.81 -19.13 15.64
N LYS A 84 16.70 -18.56 16.45
CA LYS A 84 16.91 -18.98 17.84
C LYS A 84 15.93 -18.34 18.82
N THR A 85 15.38 -17.17 18.50
CA THR A 85 14.65 -16.32 19.44
C THR A 85 13.22 -16.02 19.02
N ASN A 86 12.91 -16.16 17.74
CA ASN A 86 11.58 -15.99 17.18
C ASN A 86 11.08 -17.31 16.59
N ARG A 87 9.79 -17.42 16.36
CA ARG A 87 9.15 -18.49 15.60
C ARG A 87 8.61 -17.93 14.30
N LEU A 88 8.89 -18.59 13.19
CA LEU A 88 8.29 -18.20 11.91
C LEU A 88 6.79 -18.55 11.92
N PRO A 89 5.88 -17.56 11.82
CA PRO A 89 4.46 -17.87 11.71
C PRO A 89 4.15 -18.63 10.40
N ARG A 90 3.24 -19.62 10.47
CA ARG A 90 2.93 -20.52 9.34
C ARG A 90 2.44 -19.81 8.07
N PHE A 91 1.96 -18.58 8.19
CA PHE A 91 1.50 -17.80 7.05
C PHE A 91 2.63 -17.08 6.29
N ILE A 92 3.84 -17.04 6.87
CA ILE A 92 5.04 -16.59 6.17
C ILE A 92 5.69 -17.81 5.54
N THR A 93 5.78 -17.82 4.22
CA THR A 93 6.34 -18.92 3.45
C THR A 93 7.42 -18.41 2.50
N LYS A 94 8.37 -19.25 2.13
CA LYS A 94 9.54 -18.89 1.33
C LYS A 94 9.16 -18.15 0.03
N ALA A 95 8.12 -18.61 -0.68
CA ALA A 95 7.68 -18.05 -1.96
C ALA A 95 6.30 -17.36 -1.87
N GLY A 96 5.82 -17.07 -0.66
CA GLY A 96 4.57 -16.33 -0.43
C GLY A 96 4.78 -14.81 -0.42
N PRO A 97 3.68 -14.05 -0.35
CA PRO A 97 3.79 -12.60 -0.23
C PRO A 97 4.33 -12.19 1.14
N VAL A 98 4.97 -11.04 1.19
CA VAL A 98 5.16 -10.28 2.44
C VAL A 98 3.78 -9.99 3.05
N ARG A 99 3.66 -10.12 4.35
CA ARG A 99 2.41 -9.93 5.06
C ARG A 99 2.57 -9.08 6.31
N GLU A 100 1.72 -8.09 6.43
CA GLU A 100 1.33 -7.48 7.69
C GLU A 100 0.22 -8.33 8.32
N ALA A 101 0.29 -8.60 9.61
CA ALA A 101 -0.75 -9.30 10.35
C ALA A 101 -1.53 -8.33 11.24
N ARG A 102 -2.87 -8.39 11.18
CA ARG A 102 -3.75 -7.65 12.09
C ARG A 102 -4.69 -8.61 12.81
N PHE A 103 -4.98 -8.31 14.08
CA PHE A 103 -6.02 -9.04 14.80
C PHE A 103 -7.35 -8.28 14.68
N LYS A 104 -8.43 -9.03 14.49
CA LYS A 104 -9.77 -8.43 14.43
C LYS A 104 -10.27 -8.02 15.81
N LEU A 105 -9.95 -8.82 16.82
CA LEU A 105 -10.43 -8.67 18.18
C LEU A 105 -9.27 -8.72 19.17
N ASN A 106 -9.39 -7.98 20.24
CA ASN A 106 -8.53 -8.00 21.41
C ASN A 106 -8.54 -9.38 22.11
N PRO A 107 -7.64 -9.64 23.09
CA PRO A 107 -7.60 -10.90 23.84
C PRO A 107 -8.90 -11.31 24.53
N ASP A 108 -9.78 -10.35 24.85
CA ASP A 108 -11.12 -10.58 25.40
C ASP A 108 -12.07 -11.30 24.42
N GLY A 109 -11.71 -11.34 23.12
CA GLY A 109 -12.48 -11.96 22.06
C GLY A 109 -13.79 -11.24 21.71
N ARG A 110 -13.96 -9.99 22.10
CA ARG A 110 -15.18 -9.18 21.94
C ARG A 110 -14.91 -7.79 21.38
N THR A 111 -13.96 -7.06 21.97
CA THR A 111 -13.66 -5.69 21.54
C THR A 111 -12.83 -5.69 20.27
N PRO A 112 -13.13 -4.80 19.30
CA PRO A 112 -12.30 -4.65 18.11
C PRO A 112 -10.87 -4.27 18.48
N ASP A 113 -9.89 -4.88 17.78
CA ASP A 113 -8.49 -4.52 17.84
C ASP A 113 -8.14 -3.70 16.58
N GLY A 114 -7.97 -4.36 15.44
CA GLY A 114 -7.65 -3.72 14.15
C GLY A 114 -6.20 -3.27 14.01
N GLY A 115 -5.40 -3.35 15.08
CA GLY A 115 -3.99 -2.95 15.11
C GLY A 115 -3.07 -3.91 14.35
N VAL A 116 -1.94 -3.40 13.91
CA VAL A 116 -0.84 -4.21 13.38
C VAL A 116 -0.18 -4.97 14.53
N HIS A 117 -0.05 -6.28 14.35
CA HIS A 117 0.71 -7.14 15.25
C HIS A 117 1.97 -7.60 14.53
N SER A 118 3.07 -6.93 14.86
CA SER A 118 4.37 -7.19 14.24
C SER A 118 4.77 -8.65 14.35
N ILE A 119 5.34 -9.16 13.28
CA ILE A 119 5.64 -10.60 13.14
C ILE A 119 6.81 -10.99 14.02
N PHE A 120 7.79 -10.09 14.19
CA PHE A 120 9.02 -10.34 14.90
C PHE A 120 9.22 -9.41 16.08
N ILE A 121 10.10 -9.83 16.98
CA ILE A 121 10.63 -9.07 18.10
C ILE A 121 12.15 -8.97 17.95
N ILE A 122 12.75 -7.90 18.48
CA ILE A 122 14.21 -7.68 18.37
C ILE A 122 15.03 -8.62 19.22
N THR A 123 14.42 -9.36 20.15
CA THR A 123 15.15 -10.33 21.01
C THR A 123 16.05 -11.24 20.17
N GLY A 124 17.34 -11.19 20.43
CA GLY A 124 18.38 -11.95 19.73
C GLY A 124 19.01 -11.24 18.53
N LEU A 125 18.55 -10.06 18.17
CA LEU A 125 19.25 -9.20 17.22
C LEU A 125 20.52 -8.60 17.85
N LYS A 126 21.45 -8.20 16.99
CA LYS A 126 22.60 -7.39 17.39
C LYS A 126 22.10 -6.12 18.09
N ASP A 127 22.78 -5.75 19.17
CA ASP A 127 22.48 -4.56 19.97
C ASP A 127 21.15 -4.57 20.73
N ALA A 128 20.46 -5.72 20.82
CA ALA A 128 19.24 -5.91 21.61
C ALA A 128 19.51 -6.66 22.95
N ASP A 129 20.71 -6.49 23.51
CA ASP A 129 21.14 -7.20 24.73
C ASP A 129 20.24 -6.86 25.93
N GLY A 130 19.76 -7.92 26.60
CA GLY A 130 18.88 -7.78 27.76
C GLY A 130 17.40 -7.61 27.43
N CYS A 131 17.01 -7.38 26.17
CA CYS A 131 15.63 -7.37 25.76
C CYS A 131 15.11 -8.80 25.59
N VAL A 132 14.06 -9.14 26.35
CA VAL A 132 13.39 -10.45 26.27
C VAL A 132 11.88 -10.23 26.13
N LEU A 133 11.39 -10.32 24.92
CA LEU A 133 9.97 -10.19 24.60
C LEU A 133 9.39 -11.51 24.12
N GLN A 134 8.08 -11.60 24.12
CA GLN A 134 7.34 -12.70 23.53
C GLN A 134 6.65 -12.26 22.24
N GLN A 135 6.84 -13.05 21.19
CA GLN A 135 6.04 -12.88 19.97
C GLN A 135 4.55 -13.08 20.26
N PRO A 136 3.65 -12.39 19.52
CA PRO A 136 2.24 -12.71 19.54
C PRO A 136 1.99 -14.18 19.20
N ASP A 137 1.07 -14.86 19.92
CA ASP A 137 0.71 -16.26 19.63
C ASP A 137 -0.15 -16.33 18.35
N PHE A 138 0.50 -16.16 17.21
CA PHE A 138 -0.15 -16.25 15.90
C PHE A 138 -0.82 -17.61 15.67
N ALA A 139 -0.28 -18.70 16.21
CA ALA A 139 -0.88 -20.02 16.04
C ALA A 139 -2.25 -20.08 16.73
N ARG A 140 -2.38 -19.53 17.92
CA ARG A 140 -3.66 -19.42 18.65
C ARG A 140 -4.63 -18.50 17.90
N GLN A 141 -4.16 -17.35 17.44
CA GLN A 141 -5.00 -16.37 16.74
C GLN A 141 -5.52 -16.92 15.39
N LEU A 142 -4.70 -17.66 14.65
CA LEU A 142 -5.12 -18.37 13.43
C LEU A 142 -6.22 -19.40 13.71
N ARG A 143 -6.06 -20.23 14.76
CA ARG A 143 -7.10 -21.19 15.16
C ARG A 143 -8.42 -20.50 15.49
N ARG A 144 -8.38 -19.29 16.07
CA ARG A 144 -9.55 -18.45 16.38
C ARG A 144 -10.08 -17.68 15.18
N LYS A 145 -9.47 -17.76 14.01
CA LYS A 145 -9.78 -16.96 12.82
C LYS A 145 -9.74 -15.46 13.09
N ASN A 146 -8.86 -15.04 13.99
CA ASN A 146 -8.70 -13.66 14.46
C ASN A 146 -7.60 -12.89 13.71
N VAL A 147 -6.89 -13.51 12.79
CA VAL A 147 -5.82 -12.87 12.01
C VAL A 147 -6.31 -12.59 10.60
N ILE A 148 -6.03 -11.39 10.12
CA ILE A 148 -6.11 -11.01 8.71
C ILE A 148 -4.75 -10.55 8.22
N PHE A 149 -4.59 -10.50 6.91
CA PHE A 149 -3.33 -10.14 6.29
C PHE A 149 -3.52 -8.97 5.33
N ARG A 150 -2.47 -8.17 5.20
CA ARG A 150 -2.31 -7.18 4.13
C ARG A 150 -0.93 -7.32 3.51
N ILE A 151 -0.85 -7.02 2.22
CA ILE A 151 0.41 -6.95 1.48
C ILE A 151 0.81 -5.50 1.26
N PRO A 152 2.11 -5.22 1.03
CA PRO A 152 2.57 -3.87 0.73
C PRO A 152 1.86 -3.28 -0.49
N THR A 153 1.38 -2.05 -0.36
CA THR A 153 0.81 -1.29 -1.48
C THR A 153 1.93 -0.62 -2.27
N PRO A 154 1.97 -0.72 -3.61
CA PRO A 154 2.93 0.06 -4.39
C PRO A 154 2.75 1.56 -4.13
N VAL A 155 3.87 2.28 -4.08
CA VAL A 155 3.92 3.74 -3.86
C VAL A 155 4.29 4.52 -5.12
N PHE A 156 4.39 3.85 -6.27
CA PHE A 156 4.60 4.50 -7.57
C PHE A 156 3.53 5.54 -7.84
N GLY A 157 3.92 6.73 -8.29
CA GLY A 157 3.02 7.81 -8.63
C GLY A 157 2.21 8.38 -7.44
N ALA A 158 2.56 8.02 -6.20
CA ALA A 158 1.80 8.42 -5.02
C ALA A 158 1.73 9.95 -4.84
N GLY A 159 2.77 10.69 -5.24
CA GLY A 159 2.74 12.14 -5.22
C GLY A 159 1.73 12.75 -6.19
N LEU A 160 1.50 12.13 -7.33
CA LEU A 160 0.41 12.55 -8.23
C LEU A 160 -0.96 12.33 -7.59
N ILE A 161 -1.16 11.18 -6.92
CA ILE A 161 -2.40 10.91 -6.17
C ILE A 161 -2.61 11.94 -5.05
N GLU A 162 -1.55 12.30 -4.33
CA GLU A 162 -1.58 13.29 -3.25
C GLU A 162 -2.06 14.65 -3.75
N GLN A 163 -1.72 15.04 -4.99
CA GLN A 163 -2.07 16.31 -5.60
C GLN A 163 -3.45 16.35 -6.31
N ILE A 164 -4.20 15.24 -6.34
CA ILE A 164 -5.56 15.25 -6.86
C ILE A 164 -6.46 15.99 -5.85
N PRO A 165 -7.14 17.10 -6.23
CA PRO A 165 -8.03 17.82 -5.34
C PRO A 165 -9.23 16.96 -4.91
N ASP A 166 -9.69 17.14 -3.69
CA ASP A 166 -10.88 16.45 -3.18
C ASP A 166 -12.10 16.64 -4.07
N GLN A 167 -12.26 17.87 -4.66
CA GLN A 167 -13.35 18.16 -5.57
C GLN A 167 -13.33 17.26 -6.82
N VAL A 168 -12.15 16.95 -7.37
CA VAL A 168 -12.02 16.04 -8.53
C VAL A 168 -12.49 14.64 -8.18
N ILE A 169 -12.17 14.16 -6.97
CA ILE A 169 -12.64 12.85 -6.48
C ILE A 169 -14.16 12.87 -6.32
N LEU A 170 -14.73 13.93 -5.73
CA LEU A 170 -16.17 14.08 -5.52
C LEU A 170 -16.92 14.21 -6.85
N ASP A 171 -16.41 14.97 -7.81
CA ASP A 171 -17.00 15.12 -9.13
C ASP A 171 -17.00 13.78 -9.89
N ASN A 172 -15.88 13.06 -9.87
CA ASN A 172 -15.82 11.71 -10.44
C ASN A 172 -16.85 10.77 -9.78
N HIS A 173 -16.97 10.82 -8.48
CA HIS A 173 -17.98 10.03 -7.75
C HIS A 173 -19.41 10.43 -8.15
N ALA A 174 -19.69 11.72 -8.31
CA ALA A 174 -21.00 12.22 -8.70
C ALA A 174 -21.45 11.73 -10.09
N THR A 175 -20.53 11.56 -11.06
CA THR A 175 -20.84 11.04 -12.40
C THR A 175 -21.40 9.63 -12.42
N LYS A 176 -21.17 8.86 -11.34
CA LYS A 176 -21.58 7.45 -11.24
C LYS A 176 -22.98 7.25 -10.64
N ARG A 177 -23.62 8.32 -10.19
CA ARG A 177 -24.95 8.24 -9.57
C ARG A 177 -25.97 7.65 -10.54
N GLY A 178 -26.75 6.67 -10.09
CA GLY A 178 -27.78 6.04 -10.89
C GLY A 178 -27.28 5.09 -11.96
N ASN A 179 -25.99 4.69 -11.97
CA ASN A 179 -25.49 3.75 -12.96
C ASN A 179 -26.21 2.39 -12.90
N ALA A 180 -26.30 1.72 -14.06
CA ALA A 180 -27.06 0.47 -14.21
C ALA A 180 -26.49 -0.71 -13.40
N TYR A 181 -25.24 -0.61 -12.92
CA TYR A 181 -24.56 -1.67 -12.17
C TYR A 181 -24.83 -1.59 -10.66
N GLY A 182 -25.30 -0.44 -10.17
CA GLY A 182 -25.53 -0.20 -8.75
C GLY A 182 -24.24 0.09 -7.97
N ILE A 183 -23.19 0.49 -8.67
CA ILE A 183 -21.93 0.94 -8.06
C ILE A 183 -22.21 2.28 -7.37
N ARG A 184 -21.88 2.36 -6.10
CA ARG A 184 -22.07 3.56 -5.29
C ARG A 184 -20.74 4.14 -4.85
N GLY A 185 -20.00 3.36 -4.07
CA GLY A 185 -18.78 3.82 -3.43
C GLY A 185 -19.03 4.98 -2.47
N ARG A 186 -18.01 5.38 -1.77
CA ARG A 186 -17.98 6.61 -0.99
C ARG A 186 -16.54 7.00 -0.65
N VAL A 187 -16.31 8.24 -0.30
CA VAL A 187 -15.00 8.69 0.17
C VAL A 187 -14.83 8.39 1.67
N ASN A 188 -13.59 8.19 2.11
CA ASN A 188 -13.26 8.14 3.53
C ASN A 188 -12.86 9.55 3.98
N ILE A 189 -13.67 10.16 4.83
CA ILE A 189 -13.45 11.52 5.32
C ILE A 189 -12.71 11.46 6.64
N ILE A 190 -11.58 12.15 6.72
CA ILE A 190 -10.80 12.29 7.95
C ILE A 190 -11.25 13.56 8.67
N ASN A 191 -11.93 13.38 9.78
CA ASN A 191 -12.40 14.49 10.61
C ASN A 191 -11.28 15.04 11.51
N ALA A 192 -11.44 16.30 11.94
CA ALA A 192 -10.50 16.98 12.84
C ALA A 192 -10.24 16.23 14.17
N GLY A 193 -11.14 15.33 14.58
CA GLY A 193 -10.94 14.47 15.74
C GLY A 193 -9.94 13.35 15.55
N HIS A 194 -9.53 13.05 14.31
CA HIS A 194 -8.41 12.16 14.00
C HIS A 194 -7.14 13.01 13.92
N ALA A 195 -6.64 13.39 15.08
CA ALA A 195 -5.81 14.57 15.29
C ALA A 195 -4.59 14.67 14.36
N LEU A 196 -3.84 13.60 14.15
CA LEU A 196 -2.59 13.68 13.37
C LEU A 196 -2.87 13.89 11.89
N THR A 197 -3.73 13.09 11.28
CA THR A 197 -4.03 13.20 9.84
C THR A 197 -4.66 14.54 9.47
N ALA A 198 -5.52 15.11 10.33
CA ALA A 198 -6.17 16.38 10.04
C ALA A 198 -5.25 17.60 10.24
N ARG A 199 -4.31 17.53 11.17
CA ARG A 199 -3.41 18.66 11.53
C ARG A 199 -2.14 18.70 10.70
N GLU A 200 -1.63 17.54 10.30
CA GLU A 200 -0.28 17.39 9.77
C GLU A 200 -0.24 17.21 8.25
N ASN A 201 -1.31 17.54 7.55
CA ASN A 201 -1.27 17.60 6.09
C ASN A 201 -0.49 18.84 5.64
N ARG A 202 0.81 18.67 5.44
CA ARG A 202 1.75 19.75 5.08
C ARG A 202 2.01 19.87 3.58
N ASN A 203 1.36 19.07 2.75
CA ASN A 203 1.64 19.01 1.32
C ASN A 203 0.74 19.91 0.46
N GLY A 204 0.08 20.87 1.04
CA GLY A 204 -0.75 21.86 0.33
C GLY A 204 -2.09 21.32 -0.17
N ASN A 205 -2.43 20.06 0.07
CA ASN A 205 -3.74 19.50 -0.22
C ASN A 205 -4.58 19.45 1.07
N ASP A 206 -5.37 20.49 1.30
CA ASP A 206 -6.17 20.65 2.52
C ASP A 206 -7.44 19.82 2.58
N GLY A 207 -7.63 18.93 1.60
CA GLY A 207 -8.76 18.03 1.58
C GLY A 207 -8.86 17.16 2.82
N THR A 208 -10.08 16.81 3.17
CA THR A 208 -10.39 15.89 4.26
C THR A 208 -10.51 14.44 3.79
N ILE A 209 -10.48 14.21 2.48
CA ILE A 209 -10.60 12.88 1.89
C ILE A 209 -9.26 12.15 2.00
N ALA A 210 -9.26 11.03 2.72
CA ALA A 210 -8.11 10.13 2.77
C ALA A 210 -8.02 9.29 1.49
N ARG A 211 -6.79 8.96 1.06
CA ARG A 211 -6.52 8.34 -0.24
C ARG A 211 -5.40 7.30 -0.25
N PHE A 212 -4.70 7.09 0.87
CA PHE A 212 -3.62 6.12 1.01
C PHE A 212 -3.99 4.99 1.96
N GLY A 213 -3.36 3.82 1.76
CA GLY A 213 -3.67 2.58 2.45
C GLY A 213 -4.86 1.82 1.83
N TRP A 214 -5.02 0.56 2.22
CA TRP A 214 -6.07 -0.32 1.68
C TRP A 214 -7.49 0.17 1.98
N LYS A 215 -7.67 0.93 3.06
CA LYS A 215 -8.96 1.49 3.49
C LYS A 215 -9.00 3.02 3.38
N ALA A 216 -8.08 3.61 2.60
CA ALA A 216 -7.97 5.06 2.48
C ALA A 216 -7.94 5.74 3.87
N GLN A 217 -7.05 5.28 4.76
CA GLN A 217 -6.98 5.79 6.13
C GLN A 217 -6.06 7.01 6.29
N ASN A 218 -5.14 7.25 5.35
CA ASN A 218 -4.22 8.39 5.38
C ASN A 218 -4.46 9.37 4.23
N LYS A 219 -4.36 10.66 4.50
CA LYS A 219 -4.59 11.71 3.51
C LYS A 219 -3.31 12.32 2.94
N SER A 220 -2.15 12.13 3.57
CA SER A 220 -0.86 12.61 3.10
C SER A 220 0.22 11.53 3.14
N LEU A 221 1.23 11.69 2.29
CA LEU A 221 2.38 10.77 2.25
C LEU A 221 3.25 10.89 3.51
N LEU A 222 3.35 12.09 4.10
CA LEU A 222 4.10 12.27 5.33
C LEU A 222 3.47 11.50 6.50
N VAL A 223 2.15 11.61 6.67
CA VAL A 223 1.44 10.85 7.72
C VAL A 223 1.49 9.35 7.43
N PHE A 224 1.37 8.96 6.17
CA PHE A 224 1.45 7.55 5.77
C PHE A 224 2.84 6.95 6.02
N ALA A 225 3.91 7.72 5.73
CA ALA A 225 5.29 7.32 6.06
C ALA A 225 5.48 7.16 7.57
N GLY A 226 5.04 8.14 8.36
CA GLY A 226 5.16 8.12 9.82
C GLY A 226 4.37 6.97 10.46
N GLU A 227 3.13 6.70 9.98
CA GLU A 227 2.37 5.53 10.44
C GLU A 227 3.10 4.23 10.11
N ALA A 228 3.55 4.07 8.86
CA ALA A 228 4.23 2.85 8.43
C ALA A 228 5.54 2.62 9.19
N TYR A 229 6.35 3.65 9.41
CA TYR A 229 7.61 3.55 10.14
C TYR A 229 7.39 3.07 11.58
N ASN A 230 6.34 3.60 12.24
CA ASN A 230 5.96 3.17 13.58
C ASN A 230 5.37 1.75 13.61
N VAL A 231 4.38 1.43 12.74
CA VAL A 231 3.65 0.17 12.86
C VAL A 231 4.35 -1.02 12.21
N GLU A 232 5.19 -0.79 11.17
CA GLU A 232 5.89 -1.85 10.47
C GLU A 232 7.28 -2.13 11.05
N MET A 233 7.99 -1.07 11.49
CA MET A 233 9.36 -1.18 11.94
C MET A 233 9.53 -0.87 13.44
N GLY A 234 8.49 -0.38 14.10
CA GLY A 234 8.48 -0.05 15.52
C GLY A 234 9.22 1.24 15.84
N ILE A 235 9.60 2.04 14.84
CA ILE A 235 10.37 3.28 15.03
C ILE A 235 9.41 4.43 15.23
N SER A 236 9.44 5.02 16.44
CA SER A 236 8.66 6.22 16.77
C SER A 236 9.22 7.44 16.05
N ASN A 237 8.36 8.40 15.74
CA ASN A 237 8.72 9.59 14.97
C ASN A 237 7.91 10.81 15.39
N GLU A 238 8.20 11.99 14.83
CA GLU A 238 7.56 13.25 15.22
C GLU A 238 6.02 13.23 15.16
N LEU A 239 5.44 12.41 14.29
CA LEU A 239 3.99 12.28 14.12
C LEU A 239 3.39 11.14 14.97
N PHE A 240 4.16 10.09 15.23
CA PHE A 240 3.80 8.91 16.01
C PHE A 240 4.83 8.70 17.11
N GLN A 241 4.70 9.46 18.21
CA GLN A 241 5.74 9.66 19.20
C GLN A 241 5.85 8.54 20.23
N THR A 242 4.90 7.62 20.29
CA THR A 242 4.86 6.55 21.29
C THR A 242 5.44 5.26 20.77
N GLU A 243 6.24 4.60 21.62
CA GLU A 243 6.63 3.21 21.39
C GLU A 243 5.42 2.27 21.44
N ARG A 244 5.49 1.21 20.67
CA ARG A 244 4.47 0.15 20.65
C ARG A 244 4.72 -0.93 21.71
N GLU A 245 5.85 -0.88 22.39
CA GLU A 245 6.24 -1.74 23.50
C GLU A 245 6.88 -0.90 24.59
N GLU A 246 6.37 -1.01 25.79
CA GLU A 246 6.78 -0.13 26.91
C GLU A 246 7.82 -0.77 27.83
N ASP A 247 8.35 -1.97 27.53
CA ASP A 247 9.42 -2.55 28.35
C ASP A 247 10.71 -1.72 28.22
N PRO A 248 11.13 -1.00 29.29
CA PRO A 248 12.32 -0.13 29.23
C PRO A 248 13.62 -0.88 28.88
N LYS A 249 13.66 -2.20 29.08
CA LYS A 249 14.81 -3.03 28.71
C LYS A 249 14.92 -3.26 27.20
N CYS A 250 13.88 -2.90 26.47
CA CYS A 250 13.80 -3.07 25.02
C CYS A 250 13.81 -1.73 24.28
N GLN A 251 13.94 -0.62 24.99
CA GLN A 251 14.02 0.74 24.43
C GLN A 251 15.48 1.19 24.40
N PHE A 252 16.13 1.10 23.26
CA PHE A 252 17.57 1.36 23.11
C PHE A 252 17.88 2.75 22.58
N LYS A 253 16.90 3.49 22.12
CA LYS A 253 17.01 4.87 21.65
C LYS A 253 15.89 5.72 22.25
N PRO A 254 16.17 6.99 22.64
CA PRO A 254 15.13 7.89 23.14
C PRO A 254 13.98 8.09 22.13
N THR A 255 12.76 8.17 22.64
CA THR A 255 11.57 8.43 21.83
C THR A 255 11.26 9.94 21.78
N PRO A 256 10.81 10.47 20.64
CA PRO A 256 10.70 9.78 19.34
C PRO A 256 12.07 9.46 18.74
N ASN A 257 12.19 8.27 18.13
CA ASN A 257 13.46 7.79 17.60
C ASN A 257 13.92 8.57 16.37
N ASP A 258 12.98 8.96 15.49
CA ASP A 258 13.21 9.74 14.29
C ASP A 258 12.65 11.17 14.45
N THR A 259 13.52 12.15 14.29
CA THR A 259 13.18 13.57 14.38
C THR A 259 13.99 14.41 13.41
N THR A 260 13.46 15.57 13.07
CA THR A 260 14.24 16.63 12.42
C THR A 260 15.51 16.94 13.22
N LYS A 261 16.64 17.13 12.55
CA LYS A 261 17.98 17.33 13.13
C LYS A 261 18.45 18.78 12.90
N PRO A 262 18.00 19.74 13.73
CA PRO A 262 18.24 21.18 13.47
C PRO A 262 19.71 21.61 13.58
N ASP A 263 20.56 20.79 14.14
CA ASP A 263 22.01 20.97 14.26
C ASP A 263 22.77 20.51 12.98
N GLN A 264 22.10 19.84 12.07
CA GLN A 264 22.65 19.39 10.78
C GLN A 264 22.41 20.42 9.67
N THR A 265 22.99 20.18 8.50
CA THR A 265 22.87 21.08 7.31
C THR A 265 22.40 20.33 6.09
N GLY A 266 21.84 21.08 5.13
CA GLY A 266 21.36 20.48 3.87
C GLY A 266 20.21 19.50 4.08
N LEU A 267 20.24 18.34 3.44
CA LEU A 267 19.20 17.33 3.57
C LEU A 267 19.32 16.45 4.82
N ASP A 268 20.43 16.56 5.55
CA ASP A 268 20.62 15.83 6.80
C ASP A 268 19.79 16.43 7.96
N VAL A 269 19.26 17.63 7.79
CA VAL A 269 18.27 18.24 8.69
C VAL A 269 16.98 17.44 8.74
N LEU A 270 16.58 16.81 7.63
CA LEU A 270 15.28 16.16 7.49
C LEU A 270 15.22 14.85 8.28
N SER A 271 14.08 14.61 8.92
CA SER A 271 13.74 13.31 9.50
C SER A 271 13.60 12.23 8.42
N ASP A 272 13.68 10.98 8.82
CA ASP A 272 13.58 9.87 7.89
C ASP A 272 12.19 9.79 7.26
N ILE A 273 11.11 10.07 8.02
CA ILE A 273 9.75 10.14 7.46
C ILE A 273 9.57 11.27 6.44
N GLU A 274 10.27 12.39 6.57
CA GLU A 274 10.28 13.46 5.56
C GLU A 274 10.96 13.00 4.28
N LYS A 275 12.10 12.30 4.38
CA LYS A 275 12.80 11.70 3.25
C LYS A 275 11.96 10.62 2.57
N PHE A 276 11.31 9.70 3.33
CA PHE A 276 10.39 8.71 2.76
C PHE A 276 9.23 9.36 2.00
N SER A 277 8.63 10.39 2.58
CA SER A 277 7.54 11.12 1.93
C SER A 277 7.98 11.81 0.65
N ALA A 278 9.20 12.35 0.61
CA ALA A 278 9.78 12.97 -0.57
C ALA A 278 10.07 11.94 -1.68
N PHE A 279 10.63 10.78 -1.33
CA PHE A 279 10.80 9.67 -2.27
C PHE A 279 9.46 9.27 -2.90
N MET A 280 8.45 8.95 -2.09
CA MET A 280 7.13 8.57 -2.59
C MET A 280 6.45 9.67 -3.42
N ARG A 281 6.67 10.94 -3.06
CA ARG A 281 6.09 12.09 -3.78
C ARG A 281 6.68 12.27 -5.16
N PHE A 282 7.96 11.98 -5.32
CA PHE A 282 8.68 12.19 -6.56
C PHE A 282 8.89 10.91 -7.38
N LEU A 283 8.46 9.76 -6.88
CA LEU A 283 8.54 8.51 -7.61
C LEU A 283 7.53 8.48 -8.76
N ALA A 284 8.04 8.25 -9.97
CA ALA A 284 7.19 8.19 -11.16
C ALA A 284 6.22 7.00 -11.13
N PRO A 285 5.02 7.13 -11.73
CA PRO A 285 4.19 5.97 -12.03
C PRO A 285 4.84 5.10 -13.10
N PRO A 286 4.54 3.79 -13.15
CA PRO A 286 4.95 2.92 -14.23
C PRO A 286 4.43 3.40 -15.59
N THR A 287 5.22 3.16 -16.64
CA THR A 287 4.82 3.46 -18.02
C THR A 287 4.06 2.27 -18.59
N PRO A 288 2.81 2.43 -19.05
CA PRO A 288 2.04 1.35 -19.68
C PRO A 288 2.72 0.85 -20.97
N SER A 289 2.71 -0.47 -21.19
CA SER A 289 3.13 -1.06 -22.44
C SER A 289 2.11 -0.75 -23.56
N GLN A 290 2.62 -0.47 -24.76
CA GLN A 290 1.78 -0.19 -25.92
C GLN A 290 1.49 -1.45 -26.77
N ALA A 291 2.29 -2.50 -26.60
CA ALA A 291 2.22 -3.70 -27.44
C ALA A 291 2.16 -5.03 -26.68
N GLU A 292 2.64 -5.05 -25.44
CA GLU A 292 2.74 -6.30 -24.65
C GLU A 292 1.85 -6.24 -23.39
N PRO A 293 1.22 -7.37 -23.03
CA PRO A 293 1.10 -8.62 -23.83
C PRO A 293 0.00 -8.55 -24.90
N GLY A 294 0.11 -9.40 -25.91
CA GLY A 294 -0.98 -9.70 -26.85
C GLY A 294 -1.16 -8.72 -28.03
N GLY A 295 -0.28 -7.72 -28.17
CA GLY A 295 -0.30 -6.75 -29.27
C GLY A 295 -1.22 -5.56 -29.01
N ALA A 296 -0.90 -4.43 -29.66
CA ALA A 296 -1.60 -3.14 -29.51
C ALA A 296 -3.11 -3.24 -29.78
N ASP A 297 -3.53 -4.03 -30.75
CA ASP A 297 -4.95 -4.23 -31.07
C ASP A 297 -5.70 -4.94 -29.94
N SER A 298 -5.11 -5.97 -29.33
CA SER A 298 -5.69 -6.67 -28.21
C SER A 298 -5.83 -5.75 -27.00
N ILE A 299 -4.79 -4.98 -26.67
CA ILE A 299 -4.79 -3.98 -25.61
C ILE A 299 -5.89 -2.95 -25.84
N SER A 300 -6.00 -2.42 -27.06
CA SER A 300 -7.04 -1.45 -27.44
C SER A 300 -8.46 -2.00 -27.29
N ARG A 301 -8.70 -3.24 -27.77
CA ARG A 301 -9.99 -3.92 -27.56
C ARG A 301 -10.27 -4.16 -26.09
N GLY A 302 -9.26 -4.61 -25.34
CA GLY A 302 -9.34 -4.83 -23.91
C GLY A 302 -9.74 -3.58 -23.13
N LYS A 303 -9.12 -2.43 -23.43
CA LYS A 303 -9.47 -1.12 -22.84
C LYS A 303 -10.94 -0.76 -23.10
N LYS A 304 -11.44 -0.95 -24.33
CA LYS A 304 -12.86 -0.71 -24.66
C LYS A 304 -13.80 -1.65 -23.90
N LEU A 305 -13.43 -2.93 -23.79
CA LEU A 305 -14.22 -3.94 -23.05
C LEU A 305 -14.20 -3.68 -21.55
N PHE A 306 -13.09 -3.24 -20.98
CA PHE A 306 -12.96 -2.83 -19.58
C PHE A 306 -13.98 -1.72 -19.22
N VAL A 307 -14.10 -0.70 -20.07
CA VAL A 307 -15.11 0.35 -19.89
C VAL A 307 -16.52 -0.20 -20.08
N LYS A 308 -16.76 -0.97 -21.16
CA LYS A 308 -18.09 -1.51 -21.51
C LYS A 308 -18.65 -2.45 -20.45
N THR A 309 -17.80 -3.25 -19.80
CA THR A 309 -18.22 -4.19 -18.75
C THR A 309 -18.48 -3.50 -17.40
N GLY A 310 -18.10 -2.22 -17.24
CA GLY A 310 -18.33 -1.44 -16.05
C GLY A 310 -17.17 -1.42 -15.04
N CYS A 311 -16.01 -2.00 -15.36
CA CYS A 311 -14.82 -1.96 -14.50
C CYS A 311 -14.38 -0.52 -14.21
N ALA A 312 -14.50 0.37 -15.21
CA ALA A 312 -14.17 1.79 -15.11
C ALA A 312 -15.07 2.58 -14.15
N LEU A 313 -16.16 2.00 -13.63
CA LEU A 313 -16.99 2.66 -12.62
C LEU A 313 -16.31 2.77 -11.26
N CYS A 314 -15.43 1.84 -10.90
CA CYS A 314 -14.54 1.93 -9.76
C CYS A 314 -13.13 2.31 -10.21
N HIS A 315 -12.61 1.62 -11.21
CA HIS A 315 -11.29 1.87 -11.78
C HIS A 315 -11.37 2.98 -12.83
N ALA A 316 -11.69 4.22 -12.39
CA ALA A 316 -11.73 5.40 -13.26
C ALA A 316 -10.40 5.55 -14.00
N PRO A 317 -10.40 5.66 -15.34
CA PRO A 317 -9.17 5.64 -16.13
C PRO A 317 -8.19 6.73 -15.73
N SER A 318 -8.65 7.97 -15.59
CA SER A 318 -7.79 9.07 -15.18
C SER A 318 -8.50 10.05 -14.23
N LEU A 319 -7.68 10.75 -13.46
CA LEU A 319 -8.05 11.93 -12.67
C LEU A 319 -7.02 13.03 -12.92
N ARG A 320 -7.32 14.27 -12.51
CA ARG A 320 -6.42 15.41 -12.75
C ARG A 320 -5.90 15.98 -11.43
N THR A 321 -4.58 16.25 -11.38
CA THR A 321 -3.97 16.96 -10.25
C THR A 321 -4.34 18.44 -10.26
N GLY A 322 -4.36 19.04 -9.08
CA GLY A 322 -4.50 20.48 -8.91
C GLY A 322 -3.24 21.26 -9.29
N THR A 323 -3.27 22.57 -9.02
CA THR A 323 -2.08 23.42 -9.11
C THR A 323 -1.12 23.09 -7.98
N SER A 324 0.18 23.06 -8.28
CA SER A 324 1.24 22.77 -7.31
C SER A 324 2.43 23.67 -7.58
N THR A 325 3.17 24.03 -6.53
CA THR A 325 4.47 24.71 -6.65
C THR A 325 5.53 23.82 -7.30
N VAL A 326 5.32 22.51 -7.31
CA VAL A 326 6.15 21.55 -8.04
C VAL A 326 5.58 21.33 -9.44
N ALA A 327 6.22 21.86 -10.46
CA ALA A 327 5.74 21.81 -11.84
C ALA A 327 5.48 20.39 -12.35
N ALA A 328 6.29 19.41 -11.90
CA ALA A 328 6.14 18.00 -12.25
C ALA A 328 4.82 17.38 -11.73
N LEU A 329 4.23 17.95 -10.69
CA LEU A 329 2.97 17.51 -10.07
C LEU A 329 1.77 18.37 -10.44
N SER A 330 1.98 19.56 -11.05
CA SER A 330 0.95 20.58 -11.28
C SER A 330 0.13 20.31 -12.53
N ALA A 331 -1.19 20.29 -12.40
CA ALA A 331 -2.17 20.19 -13.49
C ALA A 331 -1.93 19.02 -14.47
N LYS A 332 -1.54 17.86 -13.93
CA LYS A 332 -1.29 16.63 -14.71
C LYS A 332 -2.55 15.79 -14.88
N GLU A 333 -2.71 15.17 -16.03
CA GLU A 333 -3.59 14.02 -16.22
C GLU A 333 -2.90 12.79 -15.63
N VAL A 334 -3.62 12.00 -14.86
CA VAL A 334 -3.06 10.87 -14.10
C VAL A 334 -3.86 9.62 -14.42
N ASP A 335 -3.30 8.72 -15.23
CA ASP A 335 -3.94 7.47 -15.68
C ASP A 335 -3.80 6.36 -14.61
N LEU A 336 -4.37 6.61 -13.43
CA LEU A 336 -4.22 5.71 -12.28
C LEU A 336 -5.17 4.51 -12.28
N TYR A 337 -6.22 4.53 -13.06
CA TYR A 337 -7.29 3.52 -13.06
C TYR A 337 -7.85 3.25 -11.66
N SER A 338 -8.23 4.32 -10.97
CA SER A 338 -8.86 4.30 -9.66
C SER A 338 -9.67 5.58 -9.44
N ASP A 339 -10.80 5.44 -8.77
CA ASP A 339 -11.58 6.59 -8.29
C ASP A 339 -11.20 7.03 -6.87
N LEU A 340 -10.26 6.31 -6.24
CA LEU A 340 -9.81 6.52 -4.86
C LEU A 340 -10.92 6.39 -3.80
N ALA A 341 -12.10 5.94 -4.19
CA ALA A 341 -13.24 5.74 -3.29
C ALA A 341 -13.20 4.37 -2.61
N LEU A 342 -13.92 4.26 -1.51
CA LEU A 342 -14.22 3.01 -0.82
C LEU A 342 -15.41 2.33 -1.51
N HIS A 343 -15.32 1.03 -1.75
CA HIS A 343 -16.41 0.19 -2.25
C HIS A 343 -16.65 -1.00 -1.35
N ASP A 344 -17.92 -1.35 -1.15
CA ASP A 344 -18.29 -2.58 -0.45
C ASP A 344 -17.96 -3.79 -1.34
N MET A 345 -16.97 -4.56 -0.92
CA MET A 345 -16.49 -5.73 -1.63
C MET A 345 -17.13 -7.04 -1.15
N GLY A 346 -18.13 -6.94 -0.28
CA GLY A 346 -18.89 -8.08 0.23
C GLY A 346 -18.14 -8.95 1.22
N ASP A 347 -18.77 -10.07 1.59
CA ASP A 347 -18.36 -10.89 2.72
C ASP A 347 -17.02 -11.64 2.52
N TRP A 348 -16.69 -12.03 1.27
CA TRP A 348 -15.53 -12.86 1.01
C TRP A 348 -14.20 -12.08 0.97
N LEU A 349 -14.29 -10.78 0.70
CA LEU A 349 -13.12 -9.90 0.77
C LEU A 349 -13.07 -9.13 2.10
N ALA A 350 -14.12 -9.18 2.93
CA ALA A 350 -14.13 -8.53 4.22
C ALA A 350 -12.98 -9.01 5.12
N ASP A 351 -12.25 -8.05 5.69
CA ASP A 351 -11.12 -8.33 6.59
C ASP A 351 -11.52 -8.29 8.08
N GLY A 352 -12.72 -7.88 8.40
CA GLY A 352 -13.20 -7.77 9.78
C GLY A 352 -12.69 -6.55 10.54
N ILE A 353 -12.05 -5.59 9.86
CA ILE A 353 -11.43 -4.41 10.47
C ILE A 353 -12.03 -3.13 9.90
N SER A 354 -12.34 -2.18 10.75
CA SER A 354 -12.73 -0.82 10.38
C SER A 354 -11.56 0.15 10.59
N GLN A 355 -11.37 1.11 9.65
CA GLN A 355 -10.37 2.17 9.77
C GLN A 355 -10.96 3.51 9.35
N GLY A 356 -10.94 4.50 10.24
CA GLY A 356 -11.72 5.73 10.04
C GLY A 356 -13.19 5.39 9.85
N GLN A 357 -13.78 5.85 8.75
CA GLN A 357 -15.16 5.50 8.40
C GLN A 357 -15.28 4.23 7.55
N ALA A 358 -14.16 3.67 7.05
CA ALA A 358 -14.20 2.46 6.26
C ALA A 358 -14.57 1.25 7.11
N THR A 359 -15.62 0.54 6.71
CA THR A 359 -16.09 -0.69 7.38
C THR A 359 -15.21 -1.89 7.02
N SER A 360 -15.45 -3.03 7.68
CA SER A 360 -14.73 -4.28 7.43
C SER A 360 -14.83 -4.78 5.97
N ARG A 361 -15.91 -4.41 5.26
CA ARG A 361 -16.19 -4.85 3.88
C ARG A 361 -15.71 -3.87 2.83
N GLU A 362 -15.37 -2.65 3.23
CA GLU A 362 -15.00 -1.58 2.30
C GLU A 362 -13.51 -1.48 2.11
N PHE A 363 -13.10 -1.34 0.85
CA PHE A 363 -11.72 -1.16 0.44
C PHE A 363 -11.62 -0.03 -0.59
N ARG A 364 -10.52 0.73 -0.52
CA ARG A 364 -10.20 1.73 -1.52
C ARG A 364 -9.92 1.04 -2.85
N THR A 365 -10.46 1.56 -3.95
CA THR A 365 -10.07 1.12 -5.28
C THR A 365 -8.57 1.30 -5.46
N ALA A 366 -7.85 0.18 -5.60
CA ALA A 366 -6.41 0.23 -5.81
C ALA A 366 -6.09 0.77 -7.21
N PRO A 367 -5.12 1.68 -7.38
CA PRO A 367 -4.60 2.03 -8.69
C PRO A 367 -4.11 0.81 -9.44
N LEU A 368 -4.38 0.75 -10.76
CA LEU A 368 -4.02 -0.39 -11.60
C LEU A 368 -2.72 -0.20 -12.38
N TRP A 369 -2.12 0.99 -12.38
CA TRP A 369 -0.79 1.15 -12.95
C TRP A 369 0.23 0.19 -12.31
N GLY A 370 1.14 -0.35 -13.11
CA GLY A 370 2.07 -1.40 -12.69
C GLY A 370 1.42 -2.76 -12.42
N LEU A 371 0.13 -2.95 -12.78
CA LEU A 371 -0.55 -4.23 -12.57
C LEU A 371 0.11 -5.35 -13.38
N GLY A 372 0.71 -5.02 -14.53
CA GLY A 372 1.42 -5.97 -15.37
C GLY A 372 2.54 -6.71 -14.65
N GLN A 373 3.22 -6.02 -13.76
CA GLN A 373 4.33 -6.54 -12.99
C GLN A 373 3.92 -7.17 -11.65
N ARG A 374 2.66 -7.01 -11.23
CA ARG A 374 2.18 -7.52 -9.95
C ARG A 374 2.03 -9.03 -9.97
N ILE A 375 2.56 -9.69 -8.93
CA ILE A 375 2.50 -11.15 -8.75
C ILE A 375 1.38 -11.53 -7.79
N PHE A 376 1.22 -10.81 -6.68
CA PHE A 376 0.20 -11.06 -5.68
C PHE A 376 -0.92 -10.04 -5.80
N PHE A 377 -2.17 -10.50 -5.86
CA PHE A 377 -3.34 -9.68 -6.04
C PHE A 377 -4.24 -9.66 -4.81
N LEU A 378 -5.06 -8.62 -4.72
CA LEU A 378 -5.96 -8.29 -3.62
C LEU A 378 -5.18 -7.80 -2.39
N HIS A 379 -5.91 -7.29 -1.39
CA HIS A 379 -5.31 -6.68 -0.20
C HIS A 379 -4.46 -7.64 0.64
N ASP A 380 -4.74 -8.94 0.55
CA ASP A 380 -4.09 -10.00 1.34
C ASP A 380 -3.17 -10.93 0.51
N GLY A 381 -3.03 -10.66 -0.79
CA GLY A 381 -2.16 -11.44 -1.67
C GLY A 381 -2.60 -12.89 -1.88
N ARG A 382 -3.90 -13.18 -1.74
CA ARG A 382 -4.44 -14.56 -1.77
C ARG A 382 -4.33 -15.27 -3.11
N THR A 383 -4.05 -14.57 -4.19
CA THR A 383 -3.95 -15.16 -5.53
C THR A 383 -2.83 -14.53 -6.36
N ARG A 384 -2.24 -15.36 -7.25
CA ARG A 384 -1.31 -14.92 -8.30
C ARG A 384 -1.99 -14.88 -9.69
N ASP A 385 -3.24 -15.32 -9.79
CA ASP A 385 -4.01 -15.38 -11.01
C ASP A 385 -4.89 -14.12 -11.12
N LEU A 386 -4.65 -13.30 -12.15
CA LEU A 386 -5.38 -12.06 -12.39
C LEU A 386 -6.87 -12.32 -12.69
N LYS A 387 -7.18 -13.39 -13.42
CA LYS A 387 -8.57 -13.76 -13.69
C LYS A 387 -9.30 -14.20 -12.42
N ARG A 388 -8.60 -14.90 -11.52
CA ARG A 388 -9.09 -15.24 -10.20
C ARG A 388 -9.29 -13.98 -9.35
N ALA A 389 -8.39 -13.00 -9.41
CA ALA A 389 -8.56 -11.73 -8.72
C ALA A 389 -9.83 -11.01 -9.17
N ILE A 390 -10.13 -10.96 -10.48
CA ILE A 390 -11.41 -10.44 -11.00
C ILE A 390 -12.59 -11.22 -10.43
N GLN A 391 -12.50 -12.54 -10.38
CA GLN A 391 -13.57 -13.40 -9.83
C GLN A 391 -13.84 -13.13 -8.34
N GLU A 392 -12.81 -12.89 -7.55
CA GLU A 392 -12.91 -12.61 -6.10
C GLU A 392 -13.67 -11.31 -5.79
N HIS A 393 -13.78 -10.37 -6.75
CA HIS A 393 -14.63 -9.20 -6.60
C HIS A 393 -16.13 -9.55 -6.49
N ARG A 394 -16.53 -10.77 -6.90
CA ARG A 394 -17.89 -11.26 -6.75
C ARG A 394 -18.06 -11.93 -5.38
N SER A 395 -18.89 -11.34 -4.56
CA SER A 395 -19.16 -11.81 -3.19
C SER A 395 -20.59 -11.42 -2.77
N PRO A 396 -21.22 -12.11 -1.82
CA PRO A 396 -22.48 -11.64 -1.24
C PRO A 396 -22.34 -10.19 -0.76
N GLY A 397 -23.22 -9.32 -1.25
CA GLY A 397 -23.23 -7.89 -0.92
C GLY A 397 -22.23 -7.02 -1.67
N SER A 398 -21.33 -7.57 -2.49
CA SER A 398 -20.35 -6.77 -3.25
C SER A 398 -21.02 -5.89 -4.31
N GLU A 399 -20.60 -4.63 -4.39
CA GLU A 399 -20.99 -3.71 -5.47
C GLU A 399 -20.56 -4.19 -6.85
N ALA A 400 -19.42 -4.90 -6.93
CA ALA A 400 -18.86 -5.37 -8.20
C ALA A 400 -19.59 -6.59 -8.81
N ASN A 401 -20.58 -7.18 -8.13
CA ASN A 401 -21.25 -8.41 -8.55
C ASN A 401 -21.76 -8.40 -10.00
N ARG A 402 -22.36 -7.28 -10.44
CA ARG A 402 -22.88 -7.18 -11.82
C ARG A 402 -21.77 -7.05 -12.83
N VAL A 403 -20.72 -6.30 -12.52
CA VAL A 403 -19.54 -6.11 -13.39
C VAL A 403 -18.85 -7.46 -13.62
N VAL A 404 -18.57 -8.20 -12.55
CA VAL A 404 -17.94 -9.53 -12.64
C VAL A 404 -18.78 -10.49 -13.48
N ARG A 405 -20.11 -10.48 -13.32
CA ARG A 405 -21.00 -11.28 -14.18
C ARG A 405 -20.94 -10.86 -15.66
N GLN A 406 -20.79 -9.57 -15.96
CA GLN A 406 -20.60 -9.13 -17.36
C GLN A 406 -19.31 -9.73 -17.93
N PHE A 407 -18.20 -9.66 -17.20
CA PHE A 407 -16.92 -10.21 -17.64
C PHE A 407 -17.00 -11.72 -17.91
N PHE A 408 -17.51 -12.52 -16.98
CA PHE A 408 -17.51 -13.99 -17.10
C PHE A 408 -18.61 -14.55 -17.98
N ASN A 409 -19.81 -13.93 -18.03
CA ASN A 409 -20.97 -14.52 -18.69
C ASN A 409 -21.31 -13.88 -20.04
N ARG A 410 -20.76 -12.69 -20.34
CA ARG A 410 -21.10 -11.96 -21.58
C ARG A 410 -19.91 -11.82 -22.53
N LEU A 411 -18.69 -11.91 -22.03
CA LEU A 411 -17.50 -11.88 -22.88
C LEU A 411 -17.12 -13.28 -23.32
N THR A 412 -16.75 -13.43 -24.60
CA THR A 412 -16.10 -14.66 -25.09
C THR A 412 -14.72 -14.82 -24.43
N GLN A 413 -14.14 -16.02 -24.53
CA GLN A 413 -12.78 -16.26 -23.99
C GLN A 413 -11.74 -15.33 -24.60
N SER A 414 -11.82 -15.07 -25.92
CA SER A 414 -10.93 -14.12 -26.60
C SER A 414 -11.10 -12.70 -26.05
N GLN A 415 -12.34 -12.25 -25.84
CA GLN A 415 -12.60 -10.93 -25.25
C GLN A 415 -12.14 -10.82 -23.81
N GLN A 416 -12.28 -11.88 -23.01
CA GLN A 416 -11.71 -11.93 -21.66
C GLN A 416 -10.19 -11.81 -21.72
N GLN A 417 -9.52 -12.50 -22.68
CA GLN A 417 -8.09 -12.40 -22.88
C GLN A 417 -7.67 -10.98 -23.29
N ASP A 418 -8.41 -10.30 -24.17
CA ASP A 418 -8.15 -8.90 -24.52
C ASP A 418 -8.18 -7.99 -23.26
N VAL A 419 -9.15 -8.18 -22.35
CA VAL A 419 -9.19 -7.43 -21.08
C VAL A 419 -7.98 -7.75 -20.19
N LEU A 420 -7.59 -9.03 -20.09
CA LEU A 420 -6.42 -9.42 -19.32
C LEU A 420 -5.13 -8.83 -19.90
N ASN A 421 -4.98 -8.82 -21.25
CA ASN A 421 -3.85 -8.20 -21.94
C ASN A 421 -3.78 -6.69 -21.65
N PHE A 422 -4.94 -6.01 -21.74
CA PHE A 422 -5.02 -4.60 -21.35
C PHE A 422 -4.60 -4.38 -19.88
N LEU A 423 -5.11 -5.16 -18.95
CA LEU A 423 -4.76 -5.03 -17.53
C LEU A 423 -3.26 -5.32 -17.29
N ARG A 424 -2.69 -6.27 -18.01
CA ARG A 424 -1.27 -6.59 -17.94
C ARG A 424 -0.37 -5.57 -18.63
N SER A 425 -0.92 -4.74 -19.51
CA SER A 425 -0.17 -3.65 -20.15
C SER A 425 -0.04 -2.40 -19.27
N LEU A 426 -0.79 -2.32 -18.18
CA LEU A 426 -0.75 -1.19 -17.23
C LEU A 426 0.51 -1.31 -16.30
#